data_d69238dbe89978d1bfc14ee2d462fb31
#
_entry.id   d69238dbe89978d1bfc14ee2d462fb31
#
_cell.length_a   1.000
_cell.length_b   1.000
_cell.length_c   1.000
_cell.angle_alpha   90.00
_cell.angle_beta   90.00
_cell.angle_gamma   90.00
#
_symmetry.space_group_name_H-M   'P 1'
#
loop_
_entity.id
_entity.type
_entity.pdbx_description
1 polymer ?
#
loop_
_entity_poly.entity_id
_entity_poly.type
_entity_poly.pdbx_seq_one_letter_code
_entity_poly.pdbx_strand_id
1 'polypeptide(L)'
;MKICMIGTGYVGLVSGVCFSDLGNDVICVDNNKKKINSLKQGIIPIYEPGLEELVLKNCKNKRLKFSTQLKESVNKSDIIFICVGTPTKKNGSSADLS
;
A
#
# COMPACT_ATOMS: atom_id res chain seq x y z
N MET A 1 -11.47 0.76 -11.38
CA MET A 1 -10.77 2.02 -11.14
C MET A 1 -9.33 1.72 -10.78
N LYS A 2 -8.41 2.54 -11.22
CA LYS A 2 -6.99 2.36 -10.91
C LYS A 2 -6.62 3.26 -9.75
N ILE A 3 -6.17 2.64 -8.67
CA ILE A 3 -5.88 3.31 -7.41
C ILE A 3 -4.41 3.16 -7.06
N CYS A 4 -3.78 4.25 -6.66
CA CYS A 4 -2.41 4.24 -6.16
C CYS A 4 -2.43 4.53 -4.67
N MET A 5 -1.84 3.63 -3.89
CA MET A 5 -1.67 3.84 -2.45
C MET A 5 -0.22 4.18 -2.19
N ILE A 6 0.05 5.38 -1.75
CA ILE A 6 1.41 5.80 -1.44
C ILE A 6 1.68 5.55 0.03
N GLY A 7 2.58 4.64 0.31
CA GLY A 7 2.87 4.18 1.66
C GLY A 7 2.26 2.82 1.91
N THR A 8 3.07 1.90 2.43
CA THR A 8 2.64 0.53 2.71
C THR A 8 2.69 0.20 4.19
N GLY A 9 2.41 1.20 5.03
CA GLY A 9 2.18 0.98 6.43
C GLY A 9 0.84 0.30 6.63
N TYR A 10 0.40 0.22 7.89
CA TYR A 10 -0.83 -0.50 8.21
C TYR A 10 -2.04 0.01 7.40
N VAL A 11 -2.27 1.31 7.45
CA VAL A 11 -3.45 1.89 6.79
C VAL A 11 -3.38 1.74 5.28
N GLY A 12 -2.23 2.06 4.70
CA GLY A 12 -2.08 2.00 3.24
C GLY A 12 -2.21 0.58 2.71
N LEU A 13 -1.58 -0.37 3.39
CA LEU A 13 -1.62 -1.75 2.95
C LEU A 13 -3.02 -2.35 3.10
N VAL A 14 -3.63 -2.20 4.27
CA VAL A 14 -4.96 -2.76 4.51
C VAL A 14 -6.00 -2.14 3.58
N SER A 15 -5.97 -0.82 3.44
CA SER A 15 -6.90 -0.13 2.55
C SER A 15 -6.70 -0.54 1.09
N GLY A 16 -5.45 -0.64 0.66
CA GLY A 16 -5.15 -1.06 -0.70
C GLY A 16 -5.64 -2.46 -0.99
N VAL A 17 -5.43 -3.38 -0.06
CA VAL A 17 -5.90 -4.75 -0.20
C VAL A 17 -7.43 -4.79 -0.28
N CYS A 18 -8.10 -4.03 0.57
CA CYS A 18 -9.56 -3.98 0.56
C CYS A 18 -10.11 -3.42 -0.76
N PHE A 19 -9.52 -2.34 -1.27
CA PHE A 19 -9.94 -1.78 -2.55
C PHE A 19 -9.74 -2.77 -3.69
N SER A 20 -8.63 -3.50 -3.66
CA SER A 20 -8.37 -4.48 -4.70
C SER A 20 -9.35 -5.65 -4.61
N ASP A 21 -9.72 -6.05 -3.40
CA ASP A 21 -10.70 -7.12 -3.21
C ASP A 21 -12.09 -6.71 -3.68
N LEU A 22 -12.38 -5.42 -3.70
CA LEU A 22 -13.63 -4.89 -4.25
C LEU A 22 -13.63 -4.84 -5.78
N GLY A 23 -12.53 -5.19 -6.42
CA GLY A 23 -12.44 -5.24 -7.87
C GLY A 23 -11.66 -4.12 -8.52
N ASN A 24 -11.03 -3.27 -7.74
CA ASN A 24 -10.21 -2.18 -8.30
C ASN A 24 -8.79 -2.66 -8.59
N ASP A 25 -8.14 -2.00 -9.54
CA ASP A 25 -6.71 -2.21 -9.78
C ASP A 25 -5.95 -1.31 -8.83
N VAL A 26 -5.18 -1.90 -7.93
CA VAL A 26 -4.46 -1.16 -6.91
C VAL A 26 -2.96 -1.39 -7.04
N ILE A 27 -2.21 -0.30 -6.98
CA ILE A 27 -0.77 -0.38 -6.88
C ILE A 27 -0.35 0.31 -5.59
N CYS A 28 0.36 -0.43 -4.74
CA CYS A 28 0.88 0.09 -3.49
C CYS A 28 2.35 0.46 -3.70
N VAL A 29 2.70 1.68 -3.37
CA VAL A 29 4.05 2.22 -3.62
C VAL A 29 4.71 2.56 -2.31
N ASP A 30 5.98 2.21 -2.20
CA ASP A 30 6.80 2.58 -1.06
C ASP A 30 8.24 2.70 -1.55
N ASN A 31 9.01 3.58 -0.93
CA ASN A 31 10.41 3.74 -1.32
C ASN A 31 11.33 2.71 -0.67
N ASN A 32 10.81 1.91 0.23
CA ASN A 32 11.57 0.87 0.90
C ASN A 32 11.59 -0.41 0.06
N LYS A 33 12.71 -0.64 -0.61
CA LYS A 33 12.84 -1.79 -1.51
C LYS A 33 12.68 -3.14 -0.79
N LYS A 34 13.20 -3.26 0.41
CA LYS A 34 13.08 -4.50 1.16
C LYS A 34 11.64 -4.82 1.48
N LYS A 35 10.91 -3.81 1.89
CA LYS A 35 9.50 -3.95 2.22
C LYS A 35 8.69 -4.35 1.00
N ILE A 36 8.92 -3.68 -0.12
CA ILE A 36 8.22 -3.98 -1.36
C ILE A 36 8.55 -5.39 -1.85
N ASN A 37 9.82 -5.79 -1.78
CA ASN A 37 10.21 -7.13 -2.18
C ASN A 37 9.54 -8.19 -1.32
N SER A 38 9.45 -7.97 -0.02
CA SER A 38 8.77 -8.90 0.87
C SER A 38 7.28 -9.00 0.54
N LEU A 39 6.64 -7.88 0.28
CA LEU A 39 5.23 -7.87 -0.10
C LEU A 39 4.99 -8.60 -1.40
N LYS A 40 5.88 -8.43 -2.37
CA LYS A 40 5.78 -9.16 -3.64
C LYS A 40 5.88 -10.68 -3.46
N GLN A 41 6.58 -11.11 -2.42
CA GLN A 41 6.73 -12.53 -2.11
C GLN A 41 5.59 -13.06 -1.23
N GLY A 42 4.64 -12.20 -0.88
CA GLY A 42 3.55 -12.60 -0.02
C GLY A 42 3.86 -12.54 1.47
N ILE A 43 5.00 -11.98 1.82
CA ILE A 43 5.38 -11.80 3.22
C ILE A 43 4.80 -10.50 3.73
N ILE A 44 3.83 -10.61 4.62
CA ILE A 44 3.10 -9.45 5.09
C ILE A 44 3.62 -9.05 6.46
N PRO A 45 4.11 -7.81 6.62
CA PRO A 45 4.72 -7.37 7.89
C PRO A 45 3.69 -7.03 8.96
N ILE A 46 2.43 -7.08 8.62
CA ILE A 46 1.34 -6.71 9.53
C ILE A 46 0.58 -7.96 9.92
N TYR A 47 0.41 -8.16 11.22
CA TYR A 47 -0.37 -9.29 11.70
C TYR A 47 -1.85 -8.89 11.74
N GLU A 48 -2.56 -9.27 10.70
CA GLU A 48 -3.98 -9.02 10.57
C GLU A 48 -4.63 -10.29 10.04
N PRO A 49 -5.54 -10.91 10.80
CA PRO A 49 -6.16 -12.17 10.36
C PRO A 49 -6.81 -12.02 8.99
N GLY A 50 -6.46 -12.94 8.09
CA GLY A 50 -7.04 -12.96 6.75
C GLY A 50 -6.38 -12.02 5.74
N LEU A 51 -5.52 -11.13 6.19
CA LEU A 51 -4.89 -10.17 5.27
C LEU A 51 -3.97 -10.86 4.26
N GLU A 52 -3.17 -11.80 4.73
CA GLU A 52 -2.24 -12.50 3.85
C GLU A 52 -2.99 -13.22 2.71
N GLU A 53 -4.10 -13.86 3.05
CA GLU A 53 -4.89 -14.56 2.04
C GLU A 53 -5.44 -13.60 0.99
N LEU A 54 -5.91 -12.43 1.43
CA LEU A 54 -6.41 -11.41 0.51
C LEU A 54 -5.30 -10.85 -0.38
N VAL A 55 -4.12 -10.65 0.19
CA VAL A 55 -2.99 -10.18 -0.60
C VAL A 55 -2.65 -11.19 -1.69
N LEU A 56 -2.52 -12.45 -1.33
CA LEU A 56 -2.17 -13.50 -2.28
C LEU A 56 -3.24 -13.64 -3.36
N LYS A 57 -4.51 -13.63 -2.96
CA LYS A 57 -5.63 -13.72 -3.90
C LYS A 57 -5.61 -12.59 -4.91
N ASN A 58 -5.46 -11.36 -4.44
CA ASN A 58 -5.55 -10.21 -5.32
C ASN A 58 -4.30 -10.01 -6.16
N CYS A 59 -3.14 -10.43 -5.66
CA CYS A 59 -1.93 -10.46 -6.47
C CYS A 59 -2.06 -11.48 -7.59
N LYS A 60 -2.60 -12.65 -7.29
CA LYS A 60 -2.83 -13.69 -8.30
C LYS A 60 -3.79 -13.20 -9.38
N ASN A 61 -4.81 -12.47 -8.99
CA ASN A 61 -5.80 -11.91 -9.93
C ASN A 61 -5.31 -10.65 -10.63
N LYS A 62 -4.08 -10.26 -10.37
CA LYS A 62 -3.44 -9.08 -10.97
C LYS A 62 -4.14 -7.77 -10.66
N ARG A 63 -4.89 -7.73 -9.57
CA ARG A 63 -5.54 -6.50 -9.10
C ARG A 63 -4.73 -5.76 -8.06
N LEU A 64 -3.76 -6.43 -7.43
CA LEU A 64 -2.92 -5.83 -6.41
C LEU A 64 -1.46 -5.95 -6.83
N LYS A 65 -0.77 -4.82 -6.85
CA LYS A 65 0.64 -4.76 -7.22
C LYS A 65 1.40 -3.92 -6.22
N PHE A 66 2.68 -4.17 -6.13
CA PHE A 66 3.59 -3.42 -5.27
C PHE A 66 4.74 -2.89 -6.10
N SER A 67 5.14 -1.66 -5.85
CA SER A 67 6.20 -1.03 -6.64
C SER A 67 6.97 -0.01 -5.81
N THR A 68 8.21 0.26 -6.22
CA THR A 68 8.99 1.37 -5.69
C THR A 68 8.98 2.56 -6.66
N GLN A 69 8.28 2.45 -7.77
CA GLN A 69 8.27 3.47 -8.83
C GLN A 69 7.10 4.42 -8.64
N LEU A 70 7.31 5.45 -7.84
CA LEU A 70 6.26 6.39 -7.48
C LEU A 70 5.67 7.12 -8.69
N LYS A 71 6.52 7.76 -9.46
CA LYS A 71 6.07 8.59 -10.59
C LYS A 71 5.26 7.78 -11.59
N GLU A 72 5.77 6.63 -11.97
CA GLU A 72 5.08 5.77 -12.92
C GLU A 72 3.74 5.29 -12.38
N SER A 73 3.70 4.92 -11.11
CA SER A 73 2.48 4.43 -10.49
C SER A 73 1.42 5.52 -10.40
N VAL A 74 1.83 6.73 -10.04
CA VAL A 74 0.92 7.87 -9.97
C VAL A 74 0.35 8.18 -11.35
N ASN A 75 1.18 8.17 -12.37
CA ASN A 75 0.75 8.50 -13.73
C ASN A 75 -0.28 7.52 -14.29
N LYS A 76 -0.26 6.29 -13.82
CA LYS A 76 -1.18 5.25 -14.29
C LYS A 76 -2.48 5.19 -13.51
N SER A 77 -2.61 5.98 -12.47
CA SER A 77 -3.72 5.85 -11.55
C SER A 77 -4.76 6.94 -11.70
N ASP A 78 -6.01 6.59 -11.42
CA ASP A 78 -7.12 7.54 -11.45
C ASP A 78 -7.25 8.28 -10.13
N ILE A 79 -7.00 7.57 -9.02
CA ILE A 79 -7.09 8.12 -7.67
C ILE A 79 -5.82 7.78 -6.92
N ILE A 80 -5.34 8.72 -6.12
CA ILE A 80 -4.13 8.55 -5.34
C ILE A 80 -4.44 8.82 -3.88
N PHE A 81 -4.13 7.83 -3.04
CA PHE A 81 -4.24 7.97 -1.58
C PHE A 81 -2.85 8.06 -1.00
N ILE A 82 -2.62 9.09 -0.20
CA ILE A 82 -1.34 9.27 0.47
C ILE A 82 -1.47 8.77 1.90
N CYS A 83 -0.84 7.64 2.17
CA CYS A 83 -0.96 6.94 3.44
C CYS A 83 0.38 6.80 4.14
N VAL A 84 1.29 7.74 3.88
CA VAL A 84 2.58 7.72 4.56
C VAL A 84 2.37 8.11 6.01
N GLY A 85 2.97 7.32 6.90
CA GLY A 85 2.92 7.65 8.30
C GLY A 85 3.73 8.89 8.57
N THR A 86 3.20 9.77 9.38
CA THR A 86 3.96 10.93 9.82
C THR A 86 4.74 10.53 11.07
N PRO A 87 6.02 10.85 11.13
CA PRO A 87 6.79 10.54 12.33
C PRO A 87 6.23 11.27 13.52
N THR A 88 6.14 10.57 14.65
CA THR A 88 5.75 11.19 15.89
C THR A 88 6.86 12.14 16.32
N LYS A 89 6.50 13.39 16.54
CA LYS A 89 7.48 14.35 16.99
C LYS A 89 7.80 14.13 18.46
N LYS A 90 9.04 14.36 18.82
CA LYS A 90 9.45 14.20 20.21
C LYS A 90 8.73 15.14 21.13
N ASN A 91 8.40 16.29 20.66
CA ASN A 91 7.72 17.30 21.47
C ASN A 91 6.21 17.05 21.54
N GLY A 92 5.78 15.91 21.07
CA GLY A 92 4.38 15.55 21.15
C GLY A 92 3.48 16.31 20.20
N SER A 93 4.04 17.08 19.31
CA SER A 93 3.19 17.73 18.34
C SER A 93 2.51 16.65 17.51
N SER A 94 1.27 16.86 17.25
CA SER A 94 0.53 15.95 16.40
C SER A 94 1.27 15.79 15.08
N ALA A 95 1.06 14.67 14.47
CA ALA A 95 1.58 14.44 13.17
C ALA A 95 1.26 15.65 12.29
N ASP A 96 2.29 16.24 11.79
CA ASP A 96 2.12 17.43 10.97
C ASP A 96 1.81 16.99 9.56
N LEU A 97 0.58 17.19 9.17
CA LEU A 97 0.11 16.80 7.86
C LEU A 97 0.21 17.91 6.83
N SER A 98 0.74 19.02 7.24
CA SER A 98 0.90 20.14 6.33
C SER A 98 1.89 19.84 5.24
#